data_fd7d08acfc279a08ba187535eba8b9b2
#
_entry.id   fd7d08acfc279a08ba187535eba8b9b2
#
_cell.length_a   1.000
_cell.length_b   1.000
_cell.length_c   1.000
_cell.angle_alpha   90.00
_cell.angle_beta   90.00
_cell.angle_gamma   90.00
#
_symmetry.space_group_name_H-M   'P 1'
#
loop_
_entity.id
_entity.type
_entity.pdbx_description
1 polymer ?
#
loop_
_entity_poly.entity_id
_entity_poly.type
_entity_poly.pdbx_seq_one_letter_code
_entity_poly.pdbx_strand_id
1 'polypeptide(L)' 'MDRNAIFDKVKEYILMQLPIDAIRITPSARMVEDLGADSANLMMLIMDLETEFNLTVEDEALGSIKTVGDIVDYISKKG' A
#
# COMPACT_ATOMS: atom_id res chain seq x y z
N MET A 1 -5.51 12.09 9.44
CA MET A 1 -4.67 10.97 9.91
C MET A 1 -3.22 11.26 9.54
N ASP A 2 -2.30 10.96 10.44
CA ASP A 2 -0.88 11.21 10.22
C ASP A 2 -0.34 10.31 9.10
N ARG A 3 0.32 10.90 8.10
CA ARG A 3 0.88 10.16 6.98
C ARG A 3 1.93 9.13 7.42
N ASN A 4 2.70 9.45 8.44
CA ASN A 4 3.71 8.51 8.95
C ASN A 4 3.06 7.28 9.56
N ALA A 5 1.96 7.46 10.28
CA ALA A 5 1.20 6.34 10.84
C ALA A 5 0.59 5.48 9.73
N ILE A 6 0.09 6.11 8.67
CA ILE A 6 -0.44 5.39 7.52
C ILE A 6 0.66 4.60 6.83
N PHE A 7 1.81 5.23 6.61
CA PHE A 7 2.95 4.58 5.98
C PHE A 7 3.40 3.35 6.78
N ASP A 8 3.47 3.48 8.10
CA ASP A 8 3.89 2.37 8.96
C ASP A 8 2.94 1.18 8.84
N LYS A 9 1.63 1.44 8.77
CA LYS A 9 0.64 0.37 8.59
C LYS A 9 0.74 -0.27 7.23
N VAL A 10 0.89 0.53 6.19
CA VAL A 10 1.05 0.01 4.82
C VAL A 10 2.29 -0.88 4.76
N LYS A 11 3.38 -0.42 5.32
CA LYS A 11 4.63 -1.18 5.38
C LYS A 11 4.44 -2.51 6.11
N GLU A 12 3.75 -2.49 7.23
CA GLU A 12 3.47 -3.69 8.01
C GLU A 12 2.74 -4.74 7.19
N TYR A 13 1.69 -4.33 6.47
CA TYR A 13 0.92 -5.25 5.63
C TYR A 13 1.72 -5.75 4.43
N ILE A 14 2.57 -4.91 3.85
CA ILE A 14 3.46 -5.34 2.76
C ILE A 14 4.40 -6.45 3.25
N LEU A 15 4.96 -6.28 4.43
CA LEU A 15 5.88 -7.27 5.01
C LEU A 15 5.19 -8.58 5.35
N MET A 16 3.89 -8.56 5.58
CA MET A 16 3.14 -9.78 5.81
C MET A 16 2.95 -10.60 4.54
N GLN A 17 2.99 -9.98 3.38
CA GLN A 17 2.73 -10.65 2.12
C GLN A 17 3.97 -10.94 1.28
N LEU A 18 5.00 -10.10 1.39
CA LEU A 18 6.19 -10.21 0.53
C LEU A 18 7.42 -10.53 1.35
N PRO A 19 8.26 -11.47 0.88
CA PRO A 19 9.49 -11.87 1.60
C PRO A 19 10.62 -10.89 1.29
N ILE A 20 10.47 -9.64 1.69
CA ILE A 20 11.46 -8.59 1.42
C ILE A 20 11.88 -7.92 2.72
N ASP A 21 13.02 -7.22 2.67
CA ASP A 21 13.51 -6.47 3.81
C ASP A 21 12.73 -5.16 3.95
N ALA A 22 12.44 -4.79 5.20
CA ALA A 22 11.72 -3.57 5.51
C ALA A 22 12.39 -2.32 4.93
N ILE A 23 13.72 -2.35 4.83
CA ILE A 23 14.49 -1.21 4.31
C ILE A 23 14.16 -0.89 2.86
N ARG A 24 13.64 -1.87 2.12
CA ARG A 24 13.26 -1.66 0.72
C ARG A 24 11.93 -0.92 0.57
N ILE A 25 11.16 -0.84 1.64
CA ILE A 25 9.84 -0.21 1.60
C ILE A 25 9.99 1.27 1.91
N THR A 26 10.05 2.08 0.85
CA THR A 26 10.15 3.53 0.93
C THR A 26 8.96 4.13 0.19
N PRO A 27 8.63 5.42 0.42
CA PRO A 27 7.52 6.04 -0.31
C PRO A 27 7.65 5.98 -1.83
N SER A 28 8.87 6.01 -2.36
CA SER A 28 9.11 5.95 -3.79
C SER A 28 9.20 4.55 -4.35
N ALA A 29 9.20 3.52 -3.50
CA ALA A 29 9.29 2.13 -3.95
C ALA A 29 8.06 1.76 -4.77
N ARG A 30 8.29 1.19 -5.95
CA ARG A 30 7.23 0.74 -6.82
C ARG A 30 6.85 -0.67 -6.42
N MET A 31 5.53 -0.90 -6.23
CA MET A 31 5.05 -2.18 -5.70
C MET A 31 5.44 -3.36 -6.58
N VAL A 32 5.25 -3.25 -7.88
CA VAL A 32 5.55 -4.35 -8.80
C VAL A 32 7.04 -4.42 -9.13
N GLU A 33 7.63 -3.32 -9.55
CA GLU A 33 9.00 -3.31 -10.09
C GLU A 33 10.07 -3.39 -9.02
N ASP A 34 9.85 -2.74 -7.88
CA ASP A 34 10.85 -2.69 -6.82
C ASP A 34 10.62 -3.72 -5.72
N LEU A 35 9.36 -3.99 -5.40
CA LEU A 35 9.01 -4.90 -4.30
C LEU A 35 8.58 -6.29 -4.78
N GLY A 36 8.34 -6.44 -6.07
CA GLY A 36 8.01 -7.73 -6.65
C GLY A 36 6.58 -8.21 -6.39
N ALA A 37 5.68 -7.29 -6.08
CA ALA A 37 4.26 -7.64 -5.87
C ALA A 37 3.60 -7.93 -7.21
N ASP A 38 2.77 -8.97 -7.26
CA ASP A 38 1.92 -9.21 -8.42
C ASP A 38 0.51 -8.68 -8.17
N SER A 39 -0.39 -8.88 -9.13
CA SER A 39 -1.76 -8.39 -9.03
C SER A 39 -2.49 -8.96 -7.82
N ALA A 40 -2.28 -10.24 -7.52
CA ALA A 40 -2.92 -10.88 -6.37
C ALA A 40 -2.42 -10.28 -5.06
N ASN A 41 -1.12 -10.04 -4.95
CA ASN A 41 -0.55 -9.39 -3.76
C ASN A 41 -1.13 -8.00 -3.56
N LEU A 42 -1.24 -7.22 -4.66
CA LEU A 42 -1.78 -5.87 -4.59
C LEU A 42 -3.23 -5.88 -4.15
N MET A 43 -4.04 -6.78 -4.70
CA MET A 43 -5.46 -6.86 -4.34
C MET A 43 -5.63 -7.22 -2.87
N MET A 44 -4.87 -8.19 -2.38
CA MET A 44 -4.95 -8.59 -0.97
C MET A 44 -4.49 -7.45 -0.05
N LEU A 45 -3.42 -6.76 -0.43
CA LEU A 45 -2.93 -5.63 0.34
C LEU A 45 -4.00 -4.54 0.43
N ILE A 46 -4.62 -4.21 -0.71
CA ILE A 46 -5.66 -3.18 -0.75
C ILE A 46 -6.86 -3.58 0.11
N MET A 47 -7.28 -4.84 0.04
CA MET A 47 -8.40 -5.33 0.85
C MET A 47 -8.08 -5.22 2.35
N ASP A 48 -6.86 -5.57 2.74
CA ASP A 48 -6.43 -5.46 4.14
C ASP A 48 -6.46 -4.01 4.60
N LEU A 49 -6.00 -3.10 3.74
CA LEU A 49 -5.96 -1.67 4.07
C LEU A 49 -7.38 -1.07 4.13
N GLU A 50 -8.28 -1.53 3.27
CA GLU A 50 -9.68 -1.12 3.33
C GLU A 50 -10.29 -1.46 4.68
N THR A 51 -9.98 -2.66 5.18
CA THR A 51 -10.48 -3.10 6.49
C THR A 51 -9.80 -2.32 7.62
N GLU A 52 -8.50 -2.16 7.54
CA GLU A 52 -7.72 -1.47 8.58
C GLU A 52 -8.16 -0.02 8.75
N PHE A 53 -8.37 0.69 7.65
CA PHE A 53 -8.69 2.12 7.68
C PHE A 53 -10.17 2.41 7.44
N ASN A 54 -10.99 1.37 7.31
CA ASN A 54 -12.44 1.50 7.13
C ASN A 54 -12.79 2.42 5.96
N LEU A 55 -12.20 2.11 4.80
CA LEU A 55 -12.45 2.89 3.58
C LEU A 55 -12.61 1.95 2.40
N THR A 56 -13.04 2.50 1.27
CA THR A 56 -13.19 1.74 0.03
C THR A 56 -12.28 2.32 -1.04
N VAL A 57 -11.51 1.44 -1.70
CA VAL A 57 -10.66 1.83 -2.82
C VAL A 57 -11.39 1.47 -4.10
N GLU A 58 -11.66 2.47 -4.93
CA GLU A 58 -12.36 2.27 -6.19
C GLU A 58 -11.44 1.59 -7.21
N ASP A 59 -12.02 0.78 -8.09
CA ASP A 59 -11.25 0.07 -9.13
C ASP A 59 -10.42 1.02 -9.96
N GLU A 60 -10.97 2.19 -10.27
CA GLU A 60 -10.28 3.20 -11.06
C GLU A 60 -9.01 3.69 -10.38
N ALA A 61 -9.04 3.80 -9.06
CA ALA A 61 -7.89 4.25 -8.29
C ALA A 61 -6.76 3.22 -8.31
N LEU A 62 -7.09 1.94 -8.43
CA LEU A 62 -6.07 0.88 -8.48
C LEU A 62 -5.10 1.07 -9.63
N GLY A 63 -5.57 1.58 -10.75
CA GLY A 63 -4.72 1.83 -11.91
C GLY A 63 -3.70 2.92 -11.71
N SER A 64 -3.94 3.83 -10.77
CA SER A 64 -3.02 4.95 -10.49
C SER A 64 -2.13 4.70 -9.27
N ILE A 65 -2.38 3.62 -8.53
CA ILE A 65 -1.56 3.27 -7.37
C ILE A 65 -0.40 2.41 -7.82
N LYS A 66 0.79 2.99 -7.88
CA LYS A 66 1.99 2.30 -8.35
C LYS A 66 3.08 2.20 -7.29
N THR A 67 3.20 3.21 -6.44
CA THR A 67 4.21 3.26 -5.39
C THR A 67 3.58 3.14 -4.02
N VAL A 68 4.41 2.87 -3.01
CA VAL A 68 3.97 2.87 -1.62
C VAL A 68 3.39 4.23 -1.25
N GLY A 69 4.05 5.31 -1.71
CA GLY A 69 3.57 6.68 -1.48
C GLY A 69 2.20 6.94 -2.07
N ASP A 70 1.91 6.35 -3.24
CA ASP A 70 0.59 6.49 -3.86
C ASP A 70 -0.50 5.90 -2.96
N ILE A 71 -0.21 4.76 -2.34
CA ILE A 71 -1.14 4.11 -1.41
C ILE A 71 -1.38 5.00 -0.20
N VAL A 72 -0.30 5.52 0.37
CA VAL A 72 -0.37 6.40 1.54
C VAL A 72 -1.17 7.66 1.22
N ASP A 73 -0.90 8.25 0.04
CA ASP A 73 -1.63 9.44 -0.41
C ASP A 73 -3.13 9.18 -0.52
N TYR A 74 -3.49 8.06 -1.13
CA TYR A 74 -4.89 7.70 -1.31
C TYR A 74 -5.61 7.58 0.04
N ILE A 75 -5.02 6.86 0.97
CA ILE A 75 -5.60 6.66 2.30
C ILE A 75 -5.68 7.99 3.05
N SER A 76 -4.64 8.81 2.95
CA SER A 76 -4.59 10.10 3.61
C SER A 76 -5.72 11.03 3.13
N LYS A 77 -6.04 10.98 1.84
CA LYS A 77 -7.10 11.82 1.27
C LYS A 77 -8.48 11.31 1.64
N LYS A 78 -8.65 10.00 1.78
CA LYS A 78 -9.94 9.40 2.16
C LYS A 78 -10.21 9.53 3.64
N GLY A 79 -9.18 9.43 4.43
CA GLY A 79 -9.29 9.56 5.89
C GLY A 79 -9.29 10.99 6.33
#